data_77fcfd23f133233c65114a57a62246c1
#
_entry.id   77fcfd23f133233c65114a57a62246c1
#
_cell.length_a   1.000
_cell.length_b   1.000
_cell.length_c   1.000
_cell.angle_alpha   90.00
_cell.angle_beta   90.00
_cell.angle_gamma   90.00
#
_symmetry.space_group_name_H-M   'P 1'
#
loop_
_entity.id
_entity.type
_entity.pdbx_description
1 polymer ?
#
loop_
_entity_poly.entity_id
_entity_poly.type
_entity_poly.pdbx_seq_one_letter_code
_entity_poly.pdbx_strand_id
1 'polypeptide(L)'
;SGIDLNQLFRQGNGHDRIEGIENIFRAGFKEFTRLRQTAGADAEAVMDGAQRAMRVALAREEEKLDENLPFLASVASVSPYVGLFGTVWGIMNSFMNLSNVHQTTLATVAPGIAEALIATAMGLFAAIPAVLAYNKFSGEAGKLTARMEGFADEFSAILSRQIDEKLQPRQAAQ
;
A
#
# COMPACT_ATOMS: atom_id res chain seq x y z
N SER A 1 15.38 32.66 1.19
CA SER A 1 14.01 32.89 0.69
C SER A 1 13.13 31.81 1.34
N GLY A 2 12.54 32.20 2.51
CA GLY A 2 11.69 31.28 3.27
C GLY A 2 10.37 31.08 2.55
N ILE A 3 10.07 29.83 2.21
CA ILE A 3 8.75 29.44 1.71
C ILE A 3 7.78 29.66 2.87
N ASP A 4 6.76 30.50 2.67
CA ASP A 4 5.73 30.70 3.68
C ASP A 4 4.82 29.44 3.70
N LEU A 5 5.01 28.62 4.74
CA LEU A 5 4.26 27.37 4.94
C LEU A 5 2.74 27.61 5.01
N ASN A 6 2.30 28.81 5.48
CA ASN A 6 0.90 29.20 5.48
C ASN A 6 0.37 29.38 4.06
N GLN A 7 1.20 29.94 3.16
CA GLN A 7 0.83 30.13 1.74
C GLN A 7 0.71 28.77 1.04
N LEU A 8 1.64 27.86 1.29
CA LEU A 8 1.61 26.49 0.76
C LEU A 8 0.36 25.73 1.22
N PHE A 9 0.01 25.85 2.52
CA PHE A 9 -1.18 25.24 3.09
C PHE A 9 -2.49 25.77 2.46
N ARG A 10 -2.53 27.06 2.11
CA ARG A 10 -3.69 27.67 1.47
C ARG A 10 -3.81 27.32 -0.01
N GLN A 11 -2.70 27.19 -0.73
CA GLN A 11 -2.69 26.87 -2.18
C GLN A 11 -3.24 25.46 -2.46
N GLY A 12 -3.01 24.48 -1.59
CA GLY A 12 -3.51 23.12 -1.76
C GLY A 12 -5.01 22.93 -1.49
N ASN A 13 -5.76 23.96 -1.08
CA ASN A 13 -7.21 23.85 -0.82
C ASN A 13 -8.08 23.69 -2.09
N GLY A 14 -7.49 23.67 -3.29
CA GLY A 14 -8.19 23.58 -4.57
C GLY A 14 -8.22 22.19 -5.21
N HIS A 15 -7.59 21.17 -4.62
CA HIS A 15 -7.58 19.82 -5.17
C HIS A 15 -8.58 18.92 -4.43
N ASP A 16 -9.47 18.28 -5.16
CA ASP A 16 -10.53 17.39 -4.65
C ASP A 16 -10.01 16.12 -3.95
N ARG A 17 -8.73 15.76 -4.12
CA ARG A 17 -8.07 14.65 -3.44
C ARG A 17 -6.69 15.07 -2.92
N ILE A 18 -6.59 15.11 -1.61
CA ILE A 18 -5.33 15.32 -0.90
C ILE A 18 -4.77 13.92 -0.60
N GLU A 19 -3.70 13.53 -1.28
CA GLU A 19 -3.12 12.19 -1.17
C GLU A 19 -1.60 12.25 -0.92
N GLY A 20 -1.07 11.20 -0.29
CA GLY A 20 0.36 11.01 -0.12
C GLY A 20 1.02 12.08 0.75
N ILE A 21 2.11 12.64 0.25
CA ILE A 21 2.95 13.64 0.95
C ILE A 21 2.15 14.88 1.37
N GLU A 22 1.22 15.34 0.55
CA GLU A 22 0.40 16.51 0.87
C GLU A 22 -0.49 16.26 2.09
N ASN A 23 -1.04 15.06 2.25
CA ASN A 23 -1.84 14.68 3.40
C ASN A 23 -1.01 14.70 4.69
N ILE A 24 0.22 14.18 4.63
CA ILE A 24 1.16 14.19 5.77
C ILE A 24 1.53 15.63 6.15
N PHE A 25 1.87 16.47 5.17
CA PHE A 25 2.16 17.89 5.38
C PHE A 25 1.00 18.60 6.08
N ARG A 26 -0.22 18.44 5.55
CA ARG A 26 -1.42 19.10 6.11
C ARG A 26 -1.74 18.64 7.51
N ALA A 27 -1.63 17.33 7.79
CA ALA A 27 -1.86 16.78 9.12
C ALA A 27 -0.86 17.37 10.13
N GLY A 28 0.44 17.36 9.82
CA GLY A 28 1.49 17.90 10.67
C GLY A 28 1.36 19.41 10.88
N PHE A 29 1.19 20.17 9.80
CA PHE A 29 1.10 21.62 9.86
C PHE A 29 -0.16 22.13 10.59
N LYS A 30 -1.29 21.48 10.37
CA LYS A 30 -2.55 21.79 11.06
C LYS A 30 -2.41 21.61 12.57
N GLU A 31 -1.84 20.49 13.00
CA GLU A 31 -1.66 20.17 14.40
C GLU A 31 -0.62 21.08 15.06
N PHE A 32 0.49 21.34 14.39
CA PHE A 32 1.51 22.30 14.81
C PHE A 32 0.92 23.68 15.04
N THR A 33 0.13 24.19 14.09
CA THR A 33 -0.49 25.51 14.20
C THR A 33 -1.51 25.55 15.32
N ARG A 34 -2.30 24.49 15.49
CA ARG A 34 -3.30 24.36 16.56
C ARG A 34 -2.66 24.41 17.94
N LEU A 35 -1.65 23.59 18.17
CA LEU A 35 -1.00 23.47 19.48
C LEU A 35 -0.21 24.76 19.82
N ARG A 36 0.42 25.40 18.84
CA ARG A 36 1.13 26.66 19.03
C ARG A 36 0.21 27.81 19.39
N GLN A 37 -1.06 27.79 19.03
CA GLN A 37 -2.05 28.81 19.43
C GLN A 37 -2.57 28.59 20.84
N THR A 38 -2.35 27.42 21.43
CA THR A 38 -2.75 27.14 22.82
C THR A 38 -1.79 27.84 23.79
N ALA A 39 -2.31 28.74 24.63
CA ALA A 39 -1.52 29.47 25.58
C ALA A 39 -0.77 28.53 26.55
N GLY A 40 0.56 28.65 26.63
CA GLY A 40 1.40 27.85 27.51
C GLY A 40 1.84 26.50 26.99
N ALA A 41 1.63 26.20 25.69
CA ALA A 41 2.15 24.96 25.09
C ALA A 41 3.69 25.00 25.05
N ASP A 42 4.30 23.95 25.60
CA ASP A 42 5.74 23.75 25.53
C ASP A 42 6.14 23.38 24.07
N ALA A 43 7.33 23.83 23.67
CA ALA A 43 7.87 23.60 22.34
C ALA A 43 7.95 22.08 22.02
N GLU A 44 8.37 21.29 23.01
CA GLU A 44 8.47 19.84 22.89
C GLU A 44 7.09 19.19 22.69
N ALA A 45 6.08 19.62 23.45
CA ALA A 45 4.70 19.12 23.31
C ALA A 45 4.10 19.46 21.94
N VAL A 46 4.40 20.64 21.38
CA VAL A 46 3.95 21.05 20.04
C VAL A 46 4.57 20.17 18.97
N MET A 47 5.88 19.88 19.08
CA MET A 47 6.59 19.03 18.14
C MET A 47 6.11 17.57 18.20
N ASP A 48 5.95 17.02 19.40
CA ASP A 48 5.45 15.64 19.59
C ASP A 48 4.04 15.49 19.00
N GLY A 49 3.17 16.48 19.22
CA GLY A 49 1.83 16.49 18.63
C GLY A 49 1.85 16.52 17.10
N ALA A 50 2.67 17.36 16.49
CA ALA A 50 2.81 17.45 15.04
C ALA A 50 3.37 16.16 14.45
N GLN A 51 4.40 15.57 15.05
CA GLN A 51 4.99 14.30 14.62
C GLN A 51 3.97 13.15 14.73
N ARG A 52 3.20 13.11 15.80
CA ARG A 52 2.13 12.11 15.97
C ARG A 52 1.07 12.23 14.88
N ALA A 53 0.65 13.45 14.54
CA ALA A 53 -0.31 13.68 13.46
C ALA A 53 0.23 13.24 12.10
N MET A 54 1.50 13.53 11.79
CA MET A 54 2.16 13.07 10.57
C MET A 54 2.26 11.55 10.50
N ARG A 55 2.63 10.89 11.60
CA ARG A 55 2.73 9.42 11.67
C ARG A 55 1.38 8.75 11.45
N VAL A 56 0.30 9.30 11.99
CA VAL A 56 -1.07 8.78 11.73
C VAL A 56 -1.46 8.97 10.26
N ALA A 57 -1.12 10.11 9.66
CA ALA A 57 -1.40 10.36 8.24
C ALA A 57 -0.59 9.41 7.34
N LEU A 58 0.69 9.20 7.65
CA LEU A 58 1.57 8.26 6.96
C LEU A 58 1.00 6.84 6.98
N ALA A 59 0.64 6.33 8.16
CA ALA A 59 0.08 4.98 8.29
C ALA A 59 -1.21 4.78 7.46
N ARG A 60 -2.04 5.81 7.34
CA ARG A 60 -3.23 5.77 6.48
C ARG A 60 -2.90 5.74 4.99
N GLU A 61 -1.85 6.43 4.57
CA GLU A 61 -1.41 6.38 3.17
C GLU A 61 -0.77 5.03 2.83
N GLU A 62 -0.02 4.42 3.75
CA GLU A 62 0.50 3.05 3.63
C GLU A 62 -0.64 2.04 3.48
N GLU A 63 -1.65 2.11 4.34
CA GLU A 63 -2.83 1.23 4.27
C GLU A 63 -3.51 1.29 2.90
N LYS A 64 -3.64 2.49 2.31
CA LYS A 64 -4.20 2.66 0.95
C LYS A 64 -3.33 2.04 -0.13
N LEU A 65 -2.01 2.15 -0.01
CA LEU A 65 -1.08 1.57 -0.98
C LEU A 65 -1.12 0.03 -0.97
N ASP A 66 -1.33 -0.55 0.22
CA ASP A 66 -1.35 -1.99 0.41
C ASP A 66 -2.74 -2.62 0.20
N GLU A 67 -3.81 -1.84 0.09
CA GLU A 67 -5.21 -2.29 0.10
C GLU A 67 -5.49 -3.45 -0.88
N ASN A 68 -4.93 -3.40 -2.10
CA ASN A 68 -5.19 -4.38 -3.14
C ASN A 68 -4.09 -5.45 -3.29
N LEU A 69 -2.96 -5.32 -2.60
CA LEU A 69 -1.85 -6.28 -2.68
C LEU A 69 -2.21 -7.68 -2.16
N PRO A 70 -2.97 -7.85 -1.05
CA PRO A 70 -3.38 -9.16 -0.57
C PRO A 70 -4.23 -9.94 -1.56
N PHE A 71 -5.06 -9.25 -2.36
CA PHE A 71 -5.83 -9.89 -3.42
C PHE A 71 -4.93 -10.48 -4.51
N LEU A 72 -3.96 -9.70 -4.99
CA LEU A 72 -2.99 -10.18 -5.99
C LEU A 72 -2.17 -11.35 -5.45
N ALA A 73 -1.73 -11.28 -4.20
CA ALA A 73 -1.01 -12.36 -3.53
C ALA A 73 -1.87 -13.63 -3.45
N SER A 74 -3.16 -13.50 -3.14
CA SER A 74 -4.10 -14.61 -3.07
C SER A 74 -4.31 -15.26 -4.44
N VAL A 75 -4.52 -14.47 -5.49
CA VAL A 75 -4.64 -14.98 -6.86
C VAL A 75 -3.35 -15.70 -7.27
N ALA A 76 -2.19 -15.10 -7.00
CA ALA A 76 -0.89 -15.67 -7.32
C ALA A 76 -0.65 -17.02 -6.65
N SER A 77 -1.03 -17.15 -5.39
CA SER A 77 -0.78 -18.37 -4.59
C SER A 77 -1.84 -19.45 -4.78
N VAL A 78 -3.11 -19.09 -4.97
CA VAL A 78 -4.23 -20.06 -5.01
C VAL A 78 -4.50 -20.56 -6.42
N SER A 79 -4.34 -19.73 -7.47
CA SER A 79 -4.69 -20.12 -8.84
C SER A 79 -4.01 -21.40 -9.36
N PRO A 80 -2.71 -21.68 -9.07
CA PRO A 80 -2.08 -22.93 -9.45
C PRO A 80 -2.74 -24.16 -8.82
N TYR A 81 -3.19 -24.02 -7.56
CA TYR A 81 -3.87 -25.12 -6.86
C TYR A 81 -5.28 -25.36 -7.40
N VAL A 82 -5.99 -24.30 -7.79
CA VAL A 82 -7.28 -24.42 -8.49
C VAL A 82 -7.10 -25.16 -9.81
N GLY A 83 -6.06 -24.82 -10.59
CA GLY A 83 -5.70 -25.52 -11.81
C GLY A 83 -5.36 -26.99 -11.56
N LEU A 84 -4.55 -27.29 -10.54
CA LEU A 84 -4.21 -28.65 -10.15
C LEU A 84 -5.45 -29.44 -9.73
N PHE A 85 -6.33 -28.85 -8.95
CA PHE A 85 -7.61 -29.46 -8.56
C PHE A 85 -8.42 -29.84 -9.81
N GLY A 86 -8.52 -28.93 -10.79
CA GLY A 86 -9.19 -29.22 -12.06
C GLY A 86 -8.58 -30.42 -12.82
N THR A 87 -7.25 -30.55 -12.82
CA THR A 87 -6.56 -31.69 -13.43
C THR A 87 -6.88 -32.99 -12.71
N VAL A 88 -6.79 -33.03 -11.39
CA VAL A 88 -7.09 -34.23 -10.61
C VAL A 88 -8.55 -34.65 -10.82
N TRP A 89 -9.48 -33.70 -10.77
CA TRP A 89 -10.90 -33.93 -10.99
C TRP A 89 -11.19 -34.46 -12.41
N GLY A 90 -10.60 -33.84 -13.42
CA GLY A 90 -10.79 -34.25 -14.83
C GLY A 90 -10.24 -35.63 -15.12
N ILE A 91 -9.04 -35.97 -14.63
CA ILE A 91 -8.45 -37.29 -14.75
C ILE A 91 -9.31 -38.33 -14.02
N MET A 92 -9.75 -38.04 -12.81
CA MET A 92 -10.63 -38.93 -12.04
C MET A 92 -11.92 -39.24 -12.83
N ASN A 93 -12.60 -38.23 -13.37
CA ASN A 93 -13.79 -38.39 -14.18
C ASN A 93 -13.52 -39.23 -15.44
N SER A 94 -12.38 -39.01 -16.10
CA SER A 94 -12.00 -39.78 -17.27
C SER A 94 -11.87 -41.28 -16.97
N PHE A 95 -11.27 -41.63 -15.83
CA PHE A 95 -11.15 -43.02 -15.39
C PHE A 95 -12.47 -43.61 -14.89
N MET A 96 -13.32 -42.86 -14.21
CA MET A 96 -14.64 -43.33 -13.78
C MET A 96 -15.54 -43.68 -14.99
N ASN A 97 -15.48 -42.90 -16.05
CA ASN A 97 -16.23 -43.18 -17.28
C ASN A 97 -15.76 -44.47 -17.98
N LEU A 98 -14.51 -44.87 -17.79
CA LEU A 98 -13.95 -46.08 -18.33
C LEU A 98 -14.58 -47.34 -17.75
N SER A 99 -15.03 -47.33 -16.51
CA SER A 99 -15.62 -48.48 -15.82
C SER A 99 -16.89 -49.01 -16.50
N ASN A 100 -17.52 -48.18 -17.36
CA ASN A 100 -18.77 -48.48 -18.06
C ASN A 100 -18.58 -48.90 -19.53
N VAL A 101 -17.32 -49.04 -20.02
CA VAL A 101 -17.01 -49.30 -21.42
C VAL A 101 -16.35 -50.68 -21.57
N HIS A 102 -16.93 -51.56 -22.41
CA HIS A 102 -16.42 -52.94 -22.65
C HIS A 102 -15.09 -53.00 -23.39
N GLN A 103 -14.69 -51.95 -24.09
CA GLN A 103 -13.37 -51.84 -24.73
C GLN A 103 -12.69 -50.53 -24.37
N THR A 104 -11.71 -50.64 -23.53
CA THR A 104 -10.90 -49.50 -23.06
C THR A 104 -9.75 -49.27 -24.03
N THR A 105 -9.77 -48.12 -24.71
CA THR A 105 -8.65 -47.67 -25.54
C THR A 105 -8.14 -46.32 -25.00
N LEU A 106 -6.87 -46.00 -25.25
CA LEU A 106 -6.30 -44.71 -24.93
C LEU A 106 -7.08 -43.57 -25.59
N ALA A 107 -7.64 -43.78 -26.77
CA ALA A 107 -8.47 -42.82 -27.47
C ALA A 107 -9.74 -42.40 -26.70
N THR A 108 -10.24 -43.29 -25.82
CA THR A 108 -11.45 -43.01 -25.02
C THR A 108 -11.16 -42.01 -23.88
N VAL A 109 -9.97 -42.00 -23.31
CA VAL A 109 -9.61 -41.15 -22.17
C VAL A 109 -8.80 -39.89 -22.54
N ALA A 110 -8.16 -39.91 -23.70
CA ALA A 110 -7.29 -38.82 -24.15
C ALA A 110 -7.97 -37.44 -24.17
N PRO A 111 -9.23 -37.29 -24.61
CA PRO A 111 -9.91 -35.99 -24.57
C PRO A 111 -10.09 -35.46 -23.13
N GLY A 112 -10.54 -36.31 -22.20
CA GLY A 112 -10.74 -35.90 -20.82
C GLY A 112 -9.44 -35.55 -20.08
N ILE A 113 -8.34 -36.25 -20.40
CA ILE A 113 -7.00 -35.92 -19.90
C ILE A 113 -6.55 -34.57 -20.48
N ALA A 114 -6.79 -34.31 -21.76
CA ALA A 114 -6.45 -33.05 -22.40
C ALA A 114 -7.19 -31.87 -21.77
N GLU A 115 -8.50 -32.02 -21.51
CA GLU A 115 -9.29 -31.02 -20.79
C GLU A 115 -8.76 -30.76 -19.36
N ALA A 116 -8.38 -31.82 -18.66
CA ALA A 116 -7.78 -31.73 -17.36
C ALA A 116 -6.48 -30.91 -17.36
N LEU A 117 -5.61 -31.14 -18.34
CA LEU A 117 -4.36 -30.35 -18.49
C LEU A 117 -4.62 -28.88 -18.82
N ILE A 118 -5.69 -28.57 -19.56
CA ILE A 118 -6.10 -27.18 -19.81
C ILE A 118 -6.45 -26.48 -18.51
N ALA A 119 -7.07 -27.15 -17.55
CA ALA A 119 -7.38 -26.55 -16.24
C ALA A 119 -6.11 -26.08 -15.50
N THR A 120 -5.03 -26.90 -15.52
CA THR A 120 -3.74 -26.48 -14.95
C THR A 120 -3.16 -25.28 -15.72
N ALA A 121 -3.20 -25.31 -17.05
CA ALA A 121 -2.71 -24.21 -17.87
C ALA A 121 -3.44 -22.89 -17.56
N MET A 122 -4.75 -22.92 -17.36
CA MET A 122 -5.56 -21.76 -16.97
C MET A 122 -5.21 -21.25 -15.57
N GLY A 123 -4.98 -22.15 -14.62
CA GLY A 123 -4.52 -21.78 -13.27
C GLY A 123 -3.17 -21.04 -13.30
N LEU A 124 -2.22 -21.55 -14.08
CA LEU A 124 -0.91 -20.91 -14.28
C LEU A 124 -1.03 -19.58 -15.03
N PHE A 125 -1.89 -19.54 -16.05
CA PHE A 125 -2.14 -18.32 -16.83
C PHE A 125 -2.67 -17.16 -15.94
N ALA A 126 -3.48 -17.46 -14.95
CA ALA A 126 -3.94 -16.47 -13.96
C ALA A 126 -2.86 -16.12 -12.92
N ALA A 127 -2.10 -17.12 -12.46
CA ALA A 127 -1.11 -16.94 -11.40
C ALA A 127 0.09 -16.09 -11.84
N ILE A 128 0.63 -16.33 -13.04
CA ILE A 128 1.87 -15.69 -13.50
C ILE A 128 1.75 -14.16 -13.54
N PRO A 129 0.74 -13.56 -14.22
CA PRO A 129 0.60 -12.11 -14.20
C PRO A 129 0.30 -11.56 -12.80
N ALA A 130 -0.42 -12.30 -11.96
CA ALA A 130 -0.71 -11.89 -10.59
C ALA A 130 0.56 -11.79 -9.74
N VAL A 131 1.49 -12.77 -9.83
CA VAL A 131 2.81 -12.72 -9.17
C VAL A 131 3.61 -11.51 -9.65
N LEU A 132 3.68 -11.30 -10.96
CA LEU A 132 4.45 -10.18 -11.53
C LEU A 132 3.89 -8.83 -11.08
N ALA A 133 2.57 -8.68 -11.09
CA ALA A 133 1.90 -7.48 -10.64
C ALA A 133 2.11 -7.24 -9.15
N TYR A 134 1.94 -8.28 -8.31
CA TYR A 134 2.19 -8.21 -6.87
C TYR A 134 3.60 -7.74 -6.57
N ASN A 135 4.62 -8.38 -7.16
CA ASN A 135 6.02 -8.02 -6.91
C ASN A 135 6.35 -6.60 -7.35
N LYS A 136 5.80 -6.17 -8.48
CA LYS A 136 5.97 -4.80 -8.97
C LYS A 136 5.33 -3.78 -8.04
N PHE A 137 4.05 -3.94 -7.74
CA PHE A 137 3.31 -2.95 -6.95
C PHE A 137 3.75 -2.93 -5.48
N SER A 138 4.06 -4.07 -4.88
CA SER A 138 4.65 -4.13 -3.54
C SER A 138 5.99 -3.39 -3.46
N GLY A 139 6.84 -3.57 -4.48
CA GLY A 139 8.11 -2.83 -4.55
C GLY A 139 7.94 -1.32 -4.77
N GLU A 140 6.94 -0.89 -5.55
CA GLU A 140 6.61 0.52 -5.76
C GLU A 140 6.00 1.15 -4.50
N ALA A 141 5.09 0.45 -3.82
CA ALA A 141 4.50 0.86 -2.55
C ALA A 141 5.58 1.10 -1.49
N GLY A 142 6.50 0.15 -1.29
CA GLY A 142 7.61 0.30 -0.34
C GLY A 142 8.51 1.50 -0.64
N LYS A 143 8.80 1.80 -1.91
CA LYS A 143 9.57 2.99 -2.30
C LYS A 143 8.81 4.28 -2.00
N LEU A 144 7.51 4.28 -2.18
CA LEU A 144 6.68 5.45 -1.93
C LEU A 144 6.55 5.72 -0.43
N THR A 145 6.36 4.67 0.37
CA THR A 145 6.38 4.73 1.85
C THR A 145 7.69 5.32 2.35
N ALA A 146 8.84 4.82 1.90
CA ALA A 146 10.14 5.36 2.29
C ALA A 146 10.33 6.86 1.94
N ARG A 147 9.76 7.32 0.81
CA ARG A 147 9.76 8.75 0.46
C ARG A 147 8.87 9.57 1.38
N MET A 148 7.72 9.05 1.75
CA MET A 148 6.79 9.72 2.68
C MET A 148 7.38 9.82 4.09
N GLU A 149 8.07 8.76 4.56
CA GLU A 149 8.82 8.78 5.83
C GLU A 149 9.92 9.84 5.81
N GLY A 150 10.78 9.83 4.77
CA GLY A 150 11.82 10.82 4.60
C GLY A 150 11.29 12.26 4.60
N PHE A 151 10.17 12.49 3.92
CA PHE A 151 9.50 13.79 3.94
C PHE A 151 9.00 14.17 5.35
N ALA A 152 8.41 13.24 6.10
CA ALA A 152 7.93 13.52 7.46
C ALA A 152 9.08 13.90 8.39
N ASP A 153 10.26 13.26 8.26
CA ASP A 153 11.46 13.57 9.03
C ASP A 153 12.04 14.95 8.65
N GLU A 154 12.17 15.24 7.36
CA GLU A 154 12.64 16.56 6.88
C GLU A 154 11.69 17.67 7.33
N PHE A 155 10.40 17.46 7.23
CA PHE A 155 9.41 18.44 7.64
C PHE A 155 9.42 18.66 9.15
N SER A 156 9.61 17.61 9.95
CA SER A 156 9.82 17.71 11.40
C SER A 156 11.01 18.60 11.74
N ALA A 157 12.12 18.45 11.04
CA ALA A 157 13.31 19.27 11.23
C ALA A 157 13.06 20.76 10.87
N ILE A 158 12.25 21.04 9.85
CA ILE A 158 11.86 22.40 9.50
C ILE A 158 10.98 23.04 10.59
N LEU A 159 10.00 22.28 11.11
CA LEU A 159 9.13 22.75 12.18
C LEU A 159 9.91 23.05 13.47
N SER A 160 10.87 22.18 13.83
CA SER A 160 11.74 22.38 15.00
C SER A 160 12.52 23.70 14.89
N ARG A 161 13.15 23.96 13.74
CA ARG A 161 13.87 25.23 13.50
C ARG A 161 12.96 26.46 13.65
N GLN A 162 11.72 26.38 13.19
CA GLN A 162 10.77 27.49 13.33
C GLN A 162 10.37 27.78 14.78
N ILE A 163 10.37 26.77 15.63
CA ILE A 163 10.14 26.94 17.06
C ILE A 163 11.37 27.64 17.72
N ASP A 164 12.57 27.11 17.46
CA ASP A 164 13.81 27.61 18.05
C ASP A 164 14.09 29.05 17.65
N GLU A 165 13.88 29.44 16.40
CA GLU A 165 14.07 30.81 15.90
C GLU A 165 13.15 31.82 16.59
N LYS A 166 11.95 31.41 17.01
CA LYS A 166 10.98 32.29 17.71
C LYS A 166 11.16 32.31 19.23
N LEU A 167 11.86 31.33 19.80
CA LEU A 167 12.17 31.30 21.23
C LEU A 167 13.44 32.09 21.58
N GLN A 168 14.42 32.13 20.67
CA GLN A 168 15.69 32.90 20.89
C GLN A 168 15.52 34.40 21.13
N PRO A 169 14.62 35.16 20.49
CA PRO A 169 14.46 36.60 20.79
C PRO A 169 13.90 36.90 22.19
N ARG A 170 13.31 35.91 22.87
CA ARG A 170 12.81 36.12 24.25
C ARG A 170 13.88 35.98 25.32
N GLN A 171 14.97 35.27 25.06
CA GLN A 171 16.08 35.10 26.01
C GLN A 171 17.13 36.24 25.93
N ALA A 172 17.20 36.93 24.77
CA ALA A 172 18.11 38.05 24.57
C ALA A 172 17.58 39.40 25.13
N ALA A 173 16.35 39.42 25.65
CA ALA A 173 15.68 40.62 26.18
C ALA A 173 15.56 40.62 27.73
N GLN A 174 16.23 39.70 28.42
CA GLN A 174 16.41 39.66 29.87
C GLN A 174 17.88 39.92 30.22
#